data_c4333ce1ee9172d97a90e5a132273b1b
#
_entry.id   c4333ce1ee9172d97a90e5a132273b1b
#
_cell.length_a   1.000
_cell.length_b   1.000
_cell.length_c   1.000
_cell.angle_alpha   90.00
_cell.angle_beta   90.00
_cell.angle_gamma   90.00
#
_symmetry.space_group_name_H-M   'P 1'
#
loop_
_entity.id
_entity.type
_entity.pdbx_description
1 polymer ?
#
loop_
_entity_poly.entity_id
_entity_poly.type
_entity_poly.pdbx_seq_one_letter_code
_entity_poly.pdbx_strand_id
1 'polypeptide(L)'
;MERATRPGSQAGMTLVEILVSLTIFAIVIGALTTILFSSTRLGTRTASRADIQGACRQTMSLMSTEIRQAGADPRIPPIGVVGVVYADSVTLRTRGDISGDGVIQTTEPSEDVTYSYVDSTGTLQRNPGTGAVNVLENITGLRFAYYDATNALITPVPLSATNAALVRSVGITITGRQGDAEPFTISSRIMLRNR
;
A
#
# COMPACT_ATOMS: atom_id res chain seq x y z
N MET A 1 -35.99 -33.16 -73.78
CA MET A 1 -35.33 -34.01 -72.77
C MET A 1 -35.15 -33.19 -71.50
N GLU A 2 -36.10 -33.36 -70.61
CA GLU A 2 -36.13 -32.59 -69.33
C GLU A 2 -35.52 -33.47 -68.25
N ARG A 3 -34.47 -32.98 -67.60
CA ARG A 3 -33.75 -33.67 -66.50
C ARG A 3 -34.49 -33.36 -65.23
N ALA A 4 -35.25 -34.28 -64.71
CA ALA A 4 -35.87 -34.22 -63.37
C ALA A 4 -34.74 -34.25 -62.33
N THR A 5 -34.60 -33.16 -61.59
CA THR A 5 -33.79 -33.07 -60.32
C THR A 5 -34.55 -33.79 -59.21
N ARG A 6 -33.99 -34.91 -58.71
CA ARG A 6 -34.44 -35.59 -57.52
C ARG A 6 -34.33 -34.69 -56.31
N PRO A 7 -35.37 -34.50 -55.52
CA PRO A 7 -35.24 -33.83 -54.21
C PRO A 7 -34.42 -34.72 -53.29
N GLY A 8 -33.35 -34.17 -52.73
CA GLY A 8 -32.52 -34.83 -51.73
C GLY A 8 -33.38 -35.19 -50.49
N SER A 9 -33.31 -36.45 -50.06
CA SER A 9 -33.97 -36.91 -48.83
C SER A 9 -33.47 -36.09 -47.62
N GLN A 10 -34.32 -35.31 -47.03
CA GLN A 10 -34.04 -34.71 -45.70
C GLN A 10 -34.14 -35.84 -44.68
N ALA A 11 -33.01 -36.35 -44.21
CA ALA A 11 -32.95 -37.26 -43.09
C ALA A 11 -33.26 -36.46 -41.82
N GLY A 12 -34.40 -36.74 -41.19
CA GLY A 12 -34.77 -36.15 -39.89
C GLY A 12 -33.82 -36.64 -38.79
N MET A 13 -33.44 -35.76 -37.89
CA MET A 13 -32.58 -36.04 -36.75
C MET A 13 -33.27 -37.01 -35.77
N THR A 14 -32.57 -38.02 -35.30
CA THR A 14 -33.14 -38.98 -34.35
C THR A 14 -33.20 -38.40 -32.92
N LEU A 15 -34.13 -38.84 -32.09
CA LEU A 15 -34.28 -38.40 -30.68
C LEU A 15 -32.99 -38.70 -29.90
N VAL A 16 -32.31 -39.78 -30.18
CA VAL A 16 -31.04 -40.18 -29.55
C VAL A 16 -29.93 -39.19 -29.92
N GLU A 17 -29.87 -38.73 -31.15
CA GLU A 17 -28.86 -37.80 -31.63
C GLU A 17 -28.99 -36.40 -30.98
N ILE A 18 -30.23 -35.97 -30.77
CA ILE A 18 -30.52 -34.74 -30.01
C ILE A 18 -30.08 -34.89 -28.54
N LEU A 19 -30.38 -36.02 -27.87
CA LEU A 19 -30.00 -36.30 -26.50
C LEU A 19 -28.46 -36.32 -26.33
N VAL A 20 -27.74 -36.96 -27.19
CA VAL A 20 -26.27 -37.04 -27.17
C VAL A 20 -25.68 -35.65 -27.40
N SER A 21 -26.20 -34.92 -28.38
CA SER A 21 -25.73 -33.55 -28.68
C SER A 21 -25.95 -32.60 -27.49
N LEU A 22 -27.11 -32.68 -26.81
CA LEU A 22 -27.43 -31.86 -25.65
C LEU A 22 -26.56 -32.21 -24.46
N THR A 23 -26.20 -33.48 -24.26
CA THR A 23 -25.30 -33.92 -23.21
C THR A 23 -23.90 -33.39 -23.42
N ILE A 24 -23.38 -33.51 -24.65
CA ILE A 24 -22.04 -32.97 -24.99
C ILE A 24 -22.02 -31.44 -24.81
N PHE A 25 -23.07 -30.76 -25.27
CA PHE A 25 -23.22 -29.32 -25.15
C PHE A 25 -23.22 -28.86 -23.68
N ALA A 26 -23.96 -29.57 -22.82
CA ALA A 26 -23.99 -29.28 -21.37
C ALA A 26 -22.62 -29.44 -20.71
N ILE A 27 -21.84 -30.47 -21.08
CA ILE A 27 -20.48 -30.68 -20.58
C ILE A 27 -19.54 -29.55 -21.05
N VAL A 28 -19.62 -29.17 -22.31
CA VAL A 28 -18.78 -28.10 -22.88
C VAL A 28 -19.10 -26.77 -22.21
N ILE A 29 -20.37 -26.43 -22.03
CA ILE A 29 -20.78 -25.20 -21.35
C ILE A 29 -20.33 -25.22 -19.88
N GLY A 30 -20.46 -26.34 -19.19
CA GLY A 30 -19.96 -26.50 -17.81
C GLY A 30 -18.44 -26.27 -17.69
N ALA A 31 -17.66 -26.79 -18.62
CA ALA A 31 -16.23 -26.58 -18.68
C ALA A 31 -15.87 -25.09 -18.96
N LEU A 32 -16.54 -24.47 -19.93
CA LEU A 32 -16.34 -23.06 -20.28
C LEU A 32 -16.68 -22.12 -19.14
N THR A 33 -17.78 -22.35 -18.44
CA THR A 33 -18.15 -21.53 -17.27
C THR A 33 -17.14 -21.62 -16.14
N THR A 34 -16.59 -22.80 -15.88
CA THR A 34 -15.53 -23.00 -14.87
C THR A 34 -14.26 -22.21 -15.21
N ILE A 35 -13.85 -22.20 -16.48
CA ILE A 35 -12.68 -21.43 -16.97
C ILE A 35 -12.96 -19.93 -16.82
N LEU A 36 -14.13 -19.45 -17.20
CA LEU A 36 -14.51 -18.03 -17.07
C LEU A 36 -14.48 -17.57 -15.61
N PHE A 37 -15.08 -18.35 -14.69
CA PHE A 37 -15.06 -18.00 -13.26
C PHE A 37 -13.66 -18.01 -12.67
N SER A 38 -12.80 -18.94 -13.04
CA SER A 38 -11.41 -18.93 -12.56
C SER A 38 -10.61 -17.77 -13.14
N SER A 39 -10.81 -17.41 -14.39
CA SER A 39 -10.16 -16.28 -15.04
C SER A 39 -10.56 -14.94 -14.41
N THR A 40 -11.85 -14.73 -14.13
CA THR A 40 -12.32 -13.51 -13.46
C THR A 40 -11.79 -13.39 -12.03
N ARG A 41 -11.73 -14.48 -11.27
CA ARG A 41 -11.13 -14.48 -9.92
C ARG A 41 -9.64 -14.13 -9.93
N LEU A 42 -8.89 -14.66 -10.88
CA LEU A 42 -7.47 -14.32 -11.06
C LEU A 42 -7.29 -12.84 -11.43
N GLY A 43 -8.13 -12.34 -12.34
CA GLY A 43 -8.11 -10.92 -12.74
C GLY A 43 -8.36 -9.97 -11.57
N THR A 44 -9.38 -10.24 -10.75
CA THR A 44 -9.69 -9.40 -9.57
C THR A 44 -8.58 -9.43 -8.53
N ARG A 45 -7.98 -10.59 -8.24
CA ARG A 45 -6.84 -10.71 -7.30
C ARG A 45 -5.62 -9.93 -7.78
N THR A 46 -5.32 -9.99 -9.07
CA THR A 46 -4.18 -9.27 -9.64
C THR A 46 -4.41 -7.76 -9.61
N ALA A 47 -5.61 -7.29 -9.95
CA ALA A 47 -5.99 -5.89 -9.86
C ALA A 47 -5.90 -5.37 -8.41
N SER A 48 -6.51 -6.07 -7.45
CA SER A 48 -6.46 -5.69 -6.03
C SER A 48 -5.02 -5.61 -5.49
N ARG A 49 -4.15 -6.53 -5.91
CA ARG A 49 -2.73 -6.49 -5.54
C ARG A 49 -2.01 -5.29 -6.14
N ALA A 50 -2.29 -4.95 -7.40
CA ALA A 50 -1.69 -3.79 -8.05
C ALA A 50 -2.14 -2.48 -7.39
N ASP A 51 -3.42 -2.37 -7.03
CA ASP A 51 -3.98 -1.19 -6.38
C ASP A 51 -3.34 -0.93 -5.02
N ILE A 52 -3.27 -1.95 -4.15
CA ILE A 52 -2.64 -1.78 -2.83
C ILE A 52 -1.13 -1.53 -2.94
N GLN A 53 -0.44 -2.12 -3.90
CA GLN A 53 0.97 -1.83 -4.16
C GLN A 53 1.16 -0.37 -4.61
N GLY A 54 0.29 0.14 -5.47
CA GLY A 54 0.28 1.54 -5.90
C GLY A 54 0.09 2.48 -4.73
N ALA A 55 -0.94 2.24 -3.90
CA ALA A 55 -1.23 3.03 -2.71
C ALA A 55 -0.06 3.02 -1.70
N CYS A 56 0.54 1.86 -1.44
CA CYS A 56 1.71 1.76 -0.56
C CYS A 56 2.92 2.54 -1.08
N ARG A 57 3.20 2.51 -2.39
CA ARG A 57 4.31 3.27 -2.99
C ARG A 57 4.06 4.78 -2.88
N GLN A 58 2.84 5.23 -3.13
CA GLN A 58 2.46 6.63 -3.00
C GLN A 58 2.62 7.11 -1.55
N THR A 59 2.12 6.34 -0.59
CA THR A 59 2.24 6.64 0.84
C THR A 59 3.71 6.64 1.29
N MET A 60 4.50 5.66 0.83
CA MET A 60 5.94 5.61 1.11
C MET A 60 6.67 6.85 0.55
N SER A 61 6.28 7.34 -0.62
CA SER A 61 6.83 8.56 -1.22
C SER A 61 6.50 9.79 -0.37
N LEU A 62 5.25 9.93 0.09
CA LEU A 62 4.83 11.00 0.99
C LEU A 62 5.65 10.97 2.29
N MET A 63 5.69 9.83 2.98
CA MET A 63 6.46 9.65 4.21
C MET A 63 7.94 9.96 4.00
N SER A 64 8.51 9.52 2.86
CA SER A 64 9.91 9.79 2.53
C SER A 64 10.21 11.27 2.41
N THR A 65 9.31 12.04 1.82
CA THR A 65 9.48 13.49 1.67
C THR A 65 9.45 14.17 3.04
N GLU A 66 8.47 13.86 3.87
CA GLU A 66 8.30 14.51 5.18
C GLU A 66 9.41 14.09 6.17
N ILE A 67 9.79 12.81 6.19
CA ILE A 67 10.88 12.33 7.06
C ILE A 67 12.23 12.95 6.65
N ARG A 68 12.48 13.17 5.36
CA ARG A 68 13.71 13.87 4.91
C ARG A 68 13.77 15.31 5.39
N GLN A 69 12.62 15.97 5.51
CA GLN A 69 12.52 17.36 5.98
C GLN A 69 12.62 17.47 7.52
N ALA A 70 12.51 16.36 8.23
CA ALA A 70 12.64 16.35 9.68
C ALA A 70 13.94 17.02 10.14
N GLY A 71 13.83 17.95 11.09
CA GLY A 71 14.93 18.76 11.57
C GLY A 71 15.32 19.93 10.67
N ALA A 72 14.49 20.26 9.65
CA ALA A 72 14.67 21.49 8.89
C ALA A 72 14.62 22.70 9.82
N ASP A 73 15.60 23.58 9.70
CA ASP A 73 15.78 24.78 10.50
C ASP A 73 16.54 25.81 9.65
N PRO A 74 15.87 26.44 8.67
CA PRO A 74 16.55 27.32 7.70
C PRO A 74 16.87 28.69 8.28
N ARG A 75 16.48 28.97 9.48
CA ARG A 75 16.69 30.26 10.13
C ARG A 75 18.14 30.54 10.52
N ILE A 76 18.55 31.78 10.52
CA ILE A 76 19.86 32.25 10.99
C ILE A 76 19.68 33.34 12.07
N PRO A 77 20.02 33.09 13.33
CA PRO A 77 20.52 31.83 13.89
C PRO A 77 19.44 30.73 13.95
N PRO A 78 19.82 29.43 13.89
CA PRO A 78 18.89 28.32 13.97
C PRO A 78 18.24 28.26 15.34
N ILE A 79 16.98 27.78 15.39
CA ILE A 79 16.22 27.62 16.65
C ILE A 79 16.45 26.27 17.33
N GLY A 80 17.17 25.35 16.66
CA GLY A 80 17.51 24.04 17.20
C GLY A 80 16.38 23.01 17.10
N VAL A 81 15.78 22.87 15.93
CA VAL A 81 14.65 21.95 15.70
C VAL A 81 15.06 20.49 15.90
N VAL A 82 14.36 19.80 16.78
CA VAL A 82 14.47 18.35 16.98
C VAL A 82 13.63 17.63 15.94
N GLY A 83 14.28 16.99 14.96
CA GLY A 83 13.58 16.39 13.83
C GLY A 83 12.73 15.16 14.17
N VAL A 84 13.17 14.30 15.09
CA VAL A 84 12.41 13.12 15.57
C VAL A 84 12.01 13.36 17.02
N VAL A 85 10.72 13.52 17.27
CA VAL A 85 10.17 13.86 18.58
C VAL A 85 9.66 12.64 19.33
N TYR A 86 9.04 11.72 18.58
CA TYR A 86 8.57 10.45 19.12
C TYR A 86 8.85 9.35 18.11
N ALA A 87 9.34 8.23 18.58
CA ALA A 87 9.79 7.13 17.74
C ALA A 87 9.50 5.79 18.42
N ASP A 88 8.47 5.11 17.95
CA ASP A 88 8.07 3.77 18.37
C ASP A 88 8.07 2.83 17.14
N SER A 89 7.81 1.56 17.37
CA SER A 89 7.75 0.53 16.30
C SER A 89 6.63 0.78 15.29
N VAL A 90 5.53 1.42 15.68
CA VAL A 90 4.33 1.67 14.87
C VAL A 90 3.91 3.13 14.81
N THR A 91 4.62 4.01 15.54
CA THR A 91 4.33 5.45 15.58
C THR A 91 5.61 6.24 15.43
N LEU A 92 5.57 7.25 14.56
CA LEU A 92 6.67 8.17 14.31
C LEU A 92 6.13 9.60 14.26
N ARG A 93 6.70 10.52 15.08
CA ARG A 93 6.42 11.95 15.01
C ARG A 93 7.68 12.71 14.64
N THR A 94 7.58 13.50 13.59
CA THR A 94 8.67 14.32 13.08
C THR A 94 8.30 15.79 13.10
N ARG A 95 9.31 16.66 13.24
CA ARG A 95 9.16 18.10 13.20
C ARG A 95 10.22 18.74 12.32
N GLY A 96 9.85 19.88 11.72
CA GLY A 96 10.75 20.74 10.96
C GLY A 96 10.14 22.13 10.81
N ASP A 97 10.93 23.18 10.90
CA ASP A 97 10.54 24.52 10.47
C ASP A 97 10.66 24.59 8.95
N ILE A 98 9.56 24.28 8.26
CA ILE A 98 9.54 24.20 6.79
C ILE A 98 9.30 25.59 6.19
N SER A 99 8.49 26.41 6.87
CA SER A 99 8.17 27.79 6.46
C SER A 99 9.37 28.75 6.68
N GLY A 100 10.24 28.44 7.63
CA GLY A 100 11.41 29.27 7.99
C GLY A 100 11.05 30.46 8.87
N ASP A 101 9.88 30.45 9.50
CA ASP A 101 9.44 31.55 10.38
C ASP A 101 10.00 31.42 11.82
N GLY A 102 10.58 30.28 12.14
CA GLY A 102 11.17 29.97 13.46
C GLY A 102 10.15 29.49 14.47
N VAL A 103 8.98 29.09 14.06
CA VAL A 103 7.93 28.54 14.92
C VAL A 103 7.45 27.21 14.32
N ILE A 104 7.46 26.14 15.10
CA ILE A 104 6.86 24.87 14.67
C ILE A 104 5.35 24.96 14.88
N GLN A 105 4.60 25.00 13.80
CA GLN A 105 3.16 25.19 13.81
C GLN A 105 2.42 23.91 13.41
N THR A 106 1.39 23.55 14.15
CA THR A 106 0.47 22.48 13.77
C THR A 106 -0.51 22.88 12.66
N THR A 107 -0.59 24.18 12.35
CA THR A 107 -1.38 24.72 11.23
C THR A 107 -0.67 24.58 9.90
N GLU A 108 0.67 24.44 9.90
CA GLU A 108 1.48 24.20 8.71
C GLU A 108 1.56 22.68 8.46
N PRO A 109 1.09 22.20 7.28
CA PRO A 109 0.77 20.78 7.07
C PRO A 109 1.91 19.78 7.18
N SER A 110 3.16 20.24 7.23
CA SER A 110 4.35 19.36 7.22
C SER A 110 5.33 19.66 8.35
N GLU A 111 5.04 20.61 9.23
CA GLU A 111 5.97 21.03 10.29
C GLU A 111 5.92 20.15 11.54
N ASP A 112 4.77 19.57 11.86
CA ASP A 112 4.61 18.63 12.96
C ASP A 112 3.71 17.48 12.52
N VAL A 113 4.30 16.38 12.11
CA VAL A 113 3.56 15.25 11.51
C VAL A 113 3.75 13.99 12.34
N THR A 114 2.63 13.35 12.66
CA THR A 114 2.62 12.05 13.30
C THR A 114 2.05 11.01 12.34
N TYR A 115 2.79 9.94 12.12
CA TYR A 115 2.34 8.71 11.47
C TYR A 115 2.07 7.65 12.52
N SER A 116 0.92 6.99 12.45
CA SER A 116 0.55 5.91 13.37
C SER A 116 -0.19 4.80 12.65
N TYR A 117 0.14 3.57 12.98
CA TYR A 117 -0.58 2.40 12.50
C TYR A 117 -1.63 1.98 13.52
N VAL A 118 -2.86 1.80 13.03
CA VAL A 118 -3.99 1.31 13.82
C VAL A 118 -4.28 -0.13 13.41
N ASP A 119 -3.82 -1.07 14.23
CA ASP A 119 -3.90 -2.51 13.94
C ASP A 119 -5.35 -3.01 13.82
N SER A 120 -6.25 -2.50 14.68
CA SER A 120 -7.66 -2.90 14.68
C SER A 120 -8.41 -2.61 13.38
N THR A 121 -7.98 -1.61 12.63
CA THR A 121 -8.58 -1.21 11.33
C THR A 121 -7.68 -1.50 10.15
N GLY A 122 -6.43 -1.90 10.36
CA GLY A 122 -5.44 -2.10 9.31
C GLY A 122 -5.15 -0.83 8.53
N THR A 123 -5.06 0.32 9.22
CA THR A 123 -4.90 1.64 8.61
C THR A 123 -3.64 2.35 9.08
N LEU A 124 -2.97 3.03 8.16
CA LEU A 124 -1.95 4.02 8.48
C LEU A 124 -2.60 5.39 8.49
N GLN A 125 -2.48 6.08 9.59
CA GLN A 125 -2.95 7.44 9.79
C GLN A 125 -1.79 8.43 9.73
N ARG A 126 -2.06 9.59 9.15
CA ARG A 126 -1.20 10.78 9.18
C ARG A 126 -1.95 11.89 9.91
N ASN A 127 -1.33 12.44 10.94
CA ASN A 127 -1.84 13.60 11.67
C ASN A 127 -0.85 14.76 11.52
N PRO A 128 -1.22 15.81 10.76
CA PRO A 128 -0.41 17.03 10.61
C PRO A 128 -0.65 18.06 11.73
N GLY A 129 -1.20 17.63 12.89
CA GLY A 129 -1.56 18.50 13.98
C GLY A 129 -3.01 19.02 13.98
N THR A 130 -3.69 18.94 12.85
CA THR A 130 -5.10 19.38 12.67
C THR A 130 -6.12 18.25 12.75
N GLY A 131 -5.65 17.03 12.97
CA GLY A 131 -6.47 15.81 13.03
C GLY A 131 -5.87 14.66 12.21
N ALA A 132 -6.12 13.43 12.64
CA ALA A 132 -5.64 12.24 11.97
C ALA A 132 -6.52 11.93 10.74
N VAL A 133 -5.88 11.63 9.61
CA VAL A 133 -6.52 11.16 8.38
C VAL A 133 -5.92 9.83 7.95
N ASN A 134 -6.74 8.92 7.43
CA ASN A 134 -6.25 7.67 6.86
C ASN A 134 -5.53 7.95 5.55
N VAL A 135 -4.27 7.58 5.44
CA VAL A 135 -3.46 7.74 4.22
C VAL A 135 -3.21 6.42 3.50
N LEU A 136 -3.44 5.31 4.19
CA LEU A 136 -3.34 3.97 3.62
C LEU A 136 -4.23 3.01 4.40
N GLU A 137 -4.96 2.17 3.70
CA GLU A 137 -5.85 1.15 4.25
C GLU A 137 -5.44 -0.24 3.74
N ASN A 138 -6.04 -1.29 4.30
CA ASN A 138 -5.77 -2.68 3.93
C ASN A 138 -4.31 -3.10 4.14
N ILE A 139 -3.68 -2.61 5.21
CA ILE A 139 -2.36 -3.05 5.63
C ILE A 139 -2.47 -3.98 6.84
N THR A 140 -1.61 -4.98 6.84
CA THR A 140 -1.53 -6.00 7.90
C THR A 140 -0.35 -5.78 8.83
N GLY A 141 0.46 -4.76 8.57
CA GLY A 141 1.56 -4.37 9.43
C GLY A 141 2.31 -3.15 8.94
N LEU A 142 2.76 -2.36 9.89
CA LEU A 142 3.72 -1.27 9.71
C LEU A 142 4.81 -1.42 10.77
N ARG A 143 6.05 -1.18 10.39
CA ARG A 143 7.16 -1.14 11.34
C ARG A 143 8.14 -0.02 11.00
N PHE A 144 8.49 0.75 12.01
CA PHE A 144 9.59 1.70 11.98
C PHE A 144 10.85 1.10 12.64
N ALA A 145 12.00 1.40 12.07
CA ALA A 145 13.32 1.07 12.62
C ALA A 145 14.22 2.31 12.52
N TYR A 146 15.00 2.58 13.55
CA TYR A 146 15.77 3.82 13.68
C TYR A 146 17.25 3.51 13.71
N TYR A 147 18.04 4.31 13.02
CA TYR A 147 19.47 4.07 12.89
C TYR A 147 20.26 5.36 13.11
N ASP A 148 21.40 5.21 13.74
CA ASP A 148 22.34 6.29 14.01
C ASP A 148 23.27 6.62 12.83
N ALA A 149 24.26 7.50 13.06
CA ALA A 149 25.24 7.90 12.06
C ALA A 149 26.18 6.76 11.61
N THR A 150 26.34 5.73 12.44
CA THR A 150 27.17 4.55 12.14
C THR A 150 26.37 3.43 11.45
N ASN A 151 25.09 3.65 11.17
CA ASN A 151 24.12 2.66 10.70
C ASN A 151 23.76 1.58 11.72
N ALA A 152 24.05 1.78 12.99
CA ALA A 152 23.61 0.88 14.05
C ALA A 152 22.13 1.12 14.37
N LEU A 153 21.42 0.02 14.65
CA LEU A 153 20.01 0.05 15.05
C LEU A 153 19.91 0.62 16.47
N ILE A 154 19.06 1.62 16.65
CA ILE A 154 18.81 2.23 17.96
C ILE A 154 17.67 1.50 18.65
N THR A 155 17.93 0.95 19.81
CA THR A 155 16.98 0.20 20.65
C THR A 155 17.16 0.60 22.13
N PRO A 156 16.16 0.34 23.01
CA PRO A 156 14.80 -0.14 22.74
C PRO A 156 13.89 0.96 22.20
N VAL A 157 12.75 0.56 21.62
CA VAL A 157 11.67 1.48 21.28
C VAL A 157 10.51 1.35 22.30
N PRO A 158 9.76 2.42 22.63
CA PRO A 158 9.93 3.81 22.11
C PRO A 158 11.27 4.42 22.52
N LEU A 159 11.84 5.22 21.63
CA LEU A 159 13.12 5.86 21.89
C LEU A 159 13.01 6.94 22.95
N SER A 160 13.99 7.01 23.85
CA SER A 160 14.18 8.17 24.71
C SER A 160 14.49 9.44 23.90
N ALA A 161 14.30 10.62 24.44
CA ALA A 161 14.63 11.89 23.79
C ALA A 161 16.10 11.94 23.35
N THR A 162 17.02 11.42 24.18
CA THR A 162 18.43 11.32 23.84
C THR A 162 18.69 10.43 22.64
N ASN A 163 18.05 9.25 22.59
CA ASN A 163 18.21 8.32 21.49
C ASN A 163 17.52 8.83 20.21
N ALA A 164 16.38 9.49 20.31
CA ALA A 164 15.69 10.14 19.20
C ALA A 164 16.56 11.22 18.54
N ALA A 165 17.36 11.95 19.34
CA ALA A 165 18.34 12.92 18.81
C ALA A 165 19.50 12.27 18.02
N LEU A 166 19.78 11.00 18.20
CA LEU A 166 20.81 10.26 17.48
C LEU A 166 20.33 9.71 16.12
N VAL A 167 19.02 9.70 15.87
CA VAL A 167 18.46 9.15 14.62
C VAL A 167 18.98 9.91 13.41
N ARG A 168 19.54 9.18 12.46
CA ARG A 168 20.02 9.69 11.15
C ARG A 168 19.27 9.10 9.99
N SER A 169 18.69 7.93 10.16
CA SER A 169 17.80 7.35 9.16
C SER A 169 16.69 6.53 9.80
N VAL A 170 15.56 6.48 9.10
CA VAL A 170 14.37 5.72 9.49
C VAL A 170 14.11 4.66 8.43
N GLY A 171 14.07 3.41 8.85
CA GLY A 171 13.58 2.29 8.06
C GLY A 171 12.06 2.19 8.21
N ILE A 172 11.36 2.01 7.10
CA ILE A 172 9.92 1.79 7.06
C ILE A 172 9.65 0.47 6.37
N THR A 173 8.83 -0.36 6.99
CA THR A 173 8.35 -1.61 6.37
C THR A 173 6.84 -1.61 6.46
N ILE A 174 6.17 -1.73 5.31
CA ILE A 174 4.71 -1.82 5.18
C ILE A 174 4.38 -3.17 4.59
N THR A 175 3.48 -3.90 5.23
CA THR A 175 2.90 -5.14 4.70
C THR A 175 1.44 -4.88 4.37
N GLY A 176 1.07 -5.08 3.12
CA GLY A 176 -0.28 -4.84 2.61
C GLY A 176 -0.93 -6.10 2.09
N ARG A 177 -2.26 -6.16 2.23
CA ARG A 177 -3.11 -7.22 1.67
C ARG A 177 -4.49 -6.67 1.38
N GLN A 178 -5.02 -6.95 0.21
CA GLN A 178 -6.38 -6.59 -0.16
C GLN A 178 -7.16 -7.83 -0.61
N GLY A 179 -8.27 -8.10 0.08
CA GLY A 179 -9.09 -9.28 -0.18
C GLY A 179 -8.30 -10.58 -0.06
N ASP A 180 -8.50 -11.48 -1.02
CA ASP A 180 -7.82 -12.79 -1.10
C ASP A 180 -6.46 -12.73 -1.82
N ALA A 181 -5.93 -11.54 -2.12
CA ALA A 181 -4.62 -11.42 -2.74
C ALA A 181 -3.51 -11.83 -1.76
N GLU A 182 -2.41 -12.36 -2.30
CA GLU A 182 -1.22 -12.64 -1.50
C GLU A 182 -0.67 -11.34 -0.88
N PRO A 183 -0.31 -11.34 0.42
CA PRO A 183 0.30 -10.19 1.04
C PRO A 183 1.63 -9.86 0.38
N PHE A 184 1.98 -8.58 0.37
CA PHE A 184 3.28 -8.14 -0.10
C PHE A 184 3.90 -7.18 0.91
N THR A 185 5.21 -7.06 0.89
CA THR A 185 5.95 -6.18 1.78
C THR A 185 6.79 -5.20 0.96
N ILE A 186 6.72 -3.95 1.35
CA ILE A 186 7.55 -2.87 0.82
C ILE A 186 8.40 -2.31 1.95
N SER A 187 9.70 -2.13 1.71
CA SER A 187 10.61 -1.54 2.68
C SER A 187 11.42 -0.42 2.05
N SER A 188 11.64 0.63 2.81
CA SER A 188 12.50 1.74 2.42
C SER A 188 13.27 2.26 3.63
N ARG A 189 14.47 2.79 3.39
CA ARG A 189 15.26 3.48 4.40
C ARG A 189 15.49 4.92 3.96
N ILE A 190 15.15 5.85 4.83
CA ILE A 190 15.11 7.27 4.54
C ILE A 190 16.11 7.97 5.45
N MET A 191 17.05 8.68 4.86
CA MET A 191 18.00 9.51 5.60
C MET A 191 17.40 10.88 5.89
N LEU A 192 17.54 11.35 7.12
CA LEU A 192 17.17 12.71 7.51
C LEU A 192 18.20 13.67 6.89
N ARG A 193 17.70 14.73 6.24
CA ARG A 193 18.56 15.65 5.48
C ARG A 193 19.23 16.71 6.36
N ASN A 194 18.55 17.08 7.46
CA ASN A 194 18.91 18.24 8.28
C ASN A 194 19.41 17.81 9.67
N ARG A 195 20.46 16.93 9.70
CA ARG A 195 21.01 16.38 10.93
C ARG A 195 22.53 16.29 10.87
#